data_7f1f4cd914f703b4c933fb9998c62f7e
#
_entry.id   7f1f4cd914f703b4c933fb9998c62f7e
#
_cell.length_a   1.000
_cell.length_b   1.000
_cell.length_c   1.000
_cell.angle_alpha   90.00
_cell.angle_beta   90.00
_cell.angle_gamma   90.00
#
_symmetry.space_group_name_H-M   'P 1'
#
loop_
_entity.id
_entity.type
_entity.pdbx_description
1 polymer ?
#
loop_
_entity_poly.entity_id
_entity_poly.type
_entity_poly.pdbx_seq_one_letter_code
_entity_poly.pdbx_strand_id
1 'polypeptide(L)'
;MRSTAVRRTALAAAAASLVLLVTACGGEGSDGGTKEKGNGKDSAAAEPAAKALTAAELEKIALAEGDVKAHKIVKAGPQDDIAAKDVKTEKPECEPLARALAGTPMGAPVATVKRRATAEPDVKEAGKDGAIEGAFDITTSLVALSSYEGQGAADAFAAVKSAGTACAGGFTMTMAGTEQKIVKMTEAEVSGGDEAVAWTMTAEQDGEKLPFNVAVVRKGGTFVSFSSFNLMAPEGDLPLPTAVIDAQAAKLG
;
A
#
# COMPACT_ATOMS: atom_id res chain seq x y z
N MET A 1 45.77 -39.66 19.55
CA MET A 1 45.91 -41.00 18.91
C MET A 1 44.57 -41.38 18.28
N ARG A 2 44.68 -41.81 17.07
CA ARG A 2 43.71 -42.47 16.16
C ARG A 2 42.89 -41.52 15.25
N SER A 3 43.52 -41.36 14.09
CA SER A 3 42.97 -41.10 12.76
C SER A 3 42.01 -42.22 12.31
N THR A 4 41.07 -41.85 11.44
CA THR A 4 40.63 -42.61 10.23
C THR A 4 39.53 -41.82 9.57
N ALA A 5 39.66 -41.34 8.45
CA ALA A 5 39.86 -41.80 7.08
C ALA A 5 38.60 -41.47 6.23
N VAL A 6 38.80 -40.57 5.38
CA VAL A 6 38.32 -40.34 4.00
C VAL A 6 37.40 -41.46 3.42
N ARG A 7 36.28 -41.05 2.84
CA ARG A 7 35.78 -41.61 1.56
C ARG A 7 35.14 -40.51 0.69
N ARG A 8 35.84 -40.16 -0.38
CA ARG A 8 35.34 -39.46 -1.56
C ARG A 8 34.56 -40.47 -2.39
N THR A 9 33.38 -40.09 -2.86
CA THR A 9 32.81 -40.66 -4.08
C THR A 9 32.22 -39.52 -4.91
N ALA A 10 32.89 -39.27 -5.99
CA ALA A 10 32.40 -38.48 -7.13
C ALA A 10 31.57 -39.42 -8.02
N LEU A 11 30.45 -38.94 -8.52
CA LEU A 11 29.84 -39.50 -9.73
C LEU A 11 29.20 -38.37 -10.54
N ALA A 12 29.58 -38.43 -11.80
CA ALA A 12 29.40 -37.42 -12.82
C ALA A 12 28.04 -37.51 -13.54
N ALA A 13 27.67 -36.38 -14.16
CA ALA A 13 27.07 -36.18 -15.48
C ALA A 13 25.74 -36.84 -15.84
N ALA A 14 24.79 -35.98 -16.27
CA ALA A 14 24.24 -36.08 -17.63
C ALA A 14 23.41 -34.80 -17.96
N ALA A 15 23.87 -34.09 -18.95
CA ALA A 15 23.16 -33.07 -19.67
C ALA A 15 22.09 -33.70 -20.56
N ALA A 16 20.91 -33.14 -20.63
CA ALA A 16 19.98 -33.40 -21.73
C ALA A 16 19.22 -32.10 -22.05
N SER A 17 19.74 -31.42 -23.05
CA SER A 17 19.11 -30.33 -23.79
C SER A 17 17.99 -30.91 -24.70
N LEU A 18 16.75 -30.45 -24.55
CA LEU A 18 15.73 -30.63 -25.56
C LEU A 18 15.22 -29.26 -25.99
N VAL A 19 15.78 -28.83 -27.15
CA VAL A 19 15.22 -27.74 -27.97
C VAL A 19 14.11 -28.36 -28.81
N LEU A 20 12.88 -27.91 -28.67
CA LEU A 20 11.79 -28.18 -29.61
C LEU A 20 11.38 -26.87 -30.27
N LEU A 21 11.96 -26.65 -31.43
CA LEU A 21 11.45 -25.74 -32.45
C LEU A 21 10.24 -26.40 -33.12
N VAL A 22 9.07 -25.82 -32.99
CA VAL A 22 7.91 -26.17 -33.83
C VAL A 22 7.63 -24.99 -34.75
N THR A 23 8.11 -25.08 -35.96
CA THR A 23 7.62 -24.33 -37.11
C THR A 23 6.36 -25.02 -37.62
N ALA A 24 5.23 -24.36 -37.63
CA ALA A 24 4.05 -24.79 -38.35
C ALA A 24 3.74 -23.80 -39.46
N CYS A 25 3.99 -24.25 -40.68
CA CYS A 25 3.53 -23.62 -41.93
C CYS A 25 2.44 -24.50 -42.54
N GLY A 26 1.33 -23.91 -42.86
CA GLY A 26 0.26 -24.06 -43.79
C GLY A 26 -0.08 -25.42 -44.42
N GLY A 27 -1.38 -25.58 -44.68
CA GLY A 27 -1.93 -26.51 -45.67
C GLY A 27 -3.39 -26.89 -45.45
N GLU A 28 -4.20 -26.52 -46.40
CA GLU A 28 -5.63 -26.76 -46.60
C GLU A 28 -6.06 -28.25 -46.62
N GLY A 29 -7.28 -28.53 -46.21
CA GLY A 29 -8.01 -29.74 -46.67
C GLY A 29 -8.98 -30.37 -45.67
N SER A 30 -10.24 -30.05 -45.80
CA SER A 30 -11.53 -30.79 -45.59
C SER A 30 -11.66 -32.00 -44.67
N ASP A 31 -12.75 -31.88 -43.90
CA ASP A 31 -13.82 -32.84 -43.57
C ASP A 31 -13.70 -33.82 -42.38
N GLY A 32 -14.75 -33.79 -41.55
CA GLY A 32 -15.14 -34.96 -40.76
C GLY A 32 -15.17 -34.80 -39.21
N GLY A 33 -16.29 -34.31 -38.69
CA GLY A 33 -16.79 -34.29 -37.33
C GLY A 33 -16.21 -35.15 -36.23
N THR A 34 -16.08 -34.55 -35.05
CA THR A 34 -16.65 -35.07 -33.78
C THR A 34 -16.44 -34.02 -32.71
N LYS A 35 -17.50 -33.67 -31.99
CA LYS A 35 -17.53 -32.75 -30.85
C LYS A 35 -16.85 -33.36 -29.65
N GLU A 36 -15.70 -32.82 -29.24
CA GLU A 36 -15.27 -32.95 -27.86
C GLU A 36 -15.12 -31.53 -27.23
N LYS A 37 -15.82 -31.42 -26.12
CA LYS A 37 -15.95 -30.21 -25.31
C LYS A 37 -14.66 -30.01 -24.52
N GLY A 38 -13.64 -29.38 -25.12
CA GLY A 38 -12.44 -28.95 -24.42
C GLY A 38 -12.75 -27.72 -23.60
N ASN A 39 -12.69 -27.87 -22.28
CA ASN A 39 -12.77 -26.82 -21.28
C ASN A 39 -11.53 -25.93 -21.42
N GLY A 40 -11.63 -24.88 -22.22
CA GLY A 40 -10.57 -23.85 -22.32
C GLY A 40 -10.50 -23.09 -20.99
N LYS A 41 -9.47 -23.39 -20.20
CA LYS A 41 -9.03 -22.46 -19.18
C LYS A 41 -8.56 -21.22 -19.93
N ASP A 42 -9.33 -20.14 -19.79
CA ASP A 42 -8.85 -18.79 -20.14
C ASP A 42 -7.60 -18.53 -19.29
N SER A 43 -6.43 -18.68 -19.91
CA SER A 43 -5.22 -18.06 -19.40
C SER A 43 -5.43 -16.57 -19.55
N ALA A 44 -5.79 -15.90 -18.47
CA ALA A 44 -5.73 -14.46 -18.39
C ALA A 44 -4.31 -14.06 -18.86
N ALA A 45 -4.23 -13.32 -19.95
CA ALA A 45 -2.97 -12.76 -20.43
C ALA A 45 -2.41 -11.93 -19.28
N ALA A 46 -1.22 -12.31 -18.79
CA ALA A 46 -0.51 -11.52 -17.78
C ALA A 46 -0.36 -10.11 -18.33
N GLU A 47 -0.88 -9.11 -17.62
CA GLU A 47 -0.65 -7.71 -17.96
C GLU A 47 0.87 -7.48 -18.10
N PRO A 48 1.31 -6.66 -19.06
CA PRO A 48 2.72 -6.35 -19.22
C PRO A 48 3.25 -5.82 -17.88
N ALA A 49 4.37 -6.37 -17.42
CA ALA A 49 4.98 -5.94 -16.18
C ALA A 49 5.16 -4.40 -16.17
N ALA A 50 4.53 -3.73 -15.24
CA ALA A 50 4.59 -2.28 -15.15
C ALA A 50 6.03 -1.81 -14.95
N LYS A 51 6.46 -0.84 -15.77
CA LYS A 51 7.77 -0.20 -15.58
C LYS A 51 7.69 0.72 -14.37
N ALA A 52 8.62 0.57 -13.45
CA ALA A 52 8.69 1.42 -12.28
C ALA A 52 9.01 2.87 -12.64
N LEU A 53 8.38 3.80 -11.92
CA LEU A 53 8.68 5.22 -11.99
C LEU A 53 9.91 5.54 -11.13
N THR A 54 10.75 6.41 -11.64
CA THR A 54 11.85 7.01 -10.88
C THR A 54 11.32 7.99 -9.82
N ALA A 55 12.15 8.37 -8.86
CA ALA A 55 11.78 9.39 -7.86
C ALA A 55 11.33 10.71 -8.52
N ALA A 56 12.00 11.12 -9.60
CA ALA A 56 11.64 12.35 -10.32
C ALA A 56 10.28 12.25 -11.06
N GLU A 57 9.91 11.07 -11.52
CA GLU A 57 8.61 10.81 -12.12
C GLU A 57 7.51 10.75 -11.05
N LEU A 58 7.76 10.07 -9.92
CA LEU A 58 6.84 10.08 -8.77
C LEU A 58 6.58 11.49 -8.23
N GLU A 59 7.62 12.33 -8.15
CA GLU A 59 7.48 13.73 -7.72
C GLU A 59 6.49 14.52 -8.60
N LYS A 60 6.38 14.23 -9.89
CA LYS A 60 5.47 14.90 -10.82
C LYS A 60 4.00 14.52 -10.64
N ILE A 61 3.76 13.27 -10.21
CA ILE A 61 2.41 12.74 -9.97
C ILE A 61 2.01 12.78 -8.50
N ALA A 62 2.92 13.14 -7.59
CA ALA A 62 2.58 13.39 -6.21
C ALA A 62 1.78 14.69 -6.07
N LEU A 63 0.94 14.77 -5.04
CA LEU A 63 0.21 15.98 -4.71
C LEU A 63 1.14 17.19 -4.55
N ALA A 64 0.70 18.34 -5.02
CA ALA A 64 1.35 19.62 -4.88
C ALA A 64 0.40 20.65 -4.26
N GLU A 65 0.94 21.77 -3.82
CA GLU A 65 0.13 22.89 -3.33
C GLU A 65 -0.90 23.31 -4.36
N GLY A 66 -2.16 23.45 -3.93
CA GLY A 66 -3.29 23.79 -4.77
C GLY A 66 -4.03 22.61 -5.41
N ASP A 67 -3.51 21.37 -5.34
CA ASP A 67 -4.18 20.20 -5.89
C ASP A 67 -5.44 19.79 -5.07
N VAL A 68 -5.46 20.12 -3.77
CA VAL A 68 -6.61 19.85 -2.89
C VAL A 68 -7.10 21.15 -2.27
N LYS A 69 -8.37 21.47 -2.49
CA LYS A 69 -8.98 22.67 -1.95
C LYS A 69 -8.97 22.66 -0.41
N ALA A 70 -8.68 23.79 0.23
CA ALA A 70 -8.62 23.94 1.69
C ALA A 70 -7.64 22.96 2.36
N HIS A 71 -6.55 22.65 1.68
CA HIS A 71 -5.46 21.86 2.24
C HIS A 71 -4.12 22.49 1.88
N LYS A 72 -3.23 22.52 2.84
CA LYS A 72 -1.82 22.81 2.63
C LYS A 72 -1.08 21.52 2.31
N ILE A 73 -0.44 21.47 1.15
CA ILE A 73 0.33 20.30 0.70
C ILE A 73 1.82 20.65 0.74
N VAL A 74 2.59 19.87 1.47
CA VAL A 74 4.04 20.02 1.56
C VAL A 74 4.76 18.68 1.37
N LYS A 75 6.04 18.72 1.02
CA LYS A 75 6.88 17.53 1.10
C LYS A 75 6.99 17.08 2.56
N ALA A 76 6.87 15.79 2.79
CA ALA A 76 7.03 15.22 4.12
C ALA A 76 8.45 15.51 4.66
N GLY A 77 8.54 15.76 5.95
CA GLY A 77 9.81 16.04 6.61
C GLY A 77 10.48 14.78 7.16
N PRO A 78 11.68 14.92 7.76
CA PRO A 78 12.40 13.79 8.36
C PRO A 78 11.60 13.03 9.43
N GLN A 79 10.69 13.70 10.14
CA GLN A 79 9.80 13.08 11.13
C GLN A 79 8.79 12.12 10.53
N ASP A 80 8.53 12.20 9.23
CA ASP A 80 7.62 11.33 8.49
C ASP A 80 8.37 10.13 7.87
N ASP A 81 9.68 10.07 8.03
CA ASP A 81 10.51 9.03 7.42
C ASP A 81 10.83 7.92 8.44
N ILE A 82 9.80 7.14 8.76
CA ILE A 82 9.92 5.98 9.64
C ILE A 82 10.55 4.83 8.86
N ALA A 83 11.71 4.34 9.33
CA ALA A 83 12.38 3.22 8.69
C ALA A 83 11.60 1.91 8.93
N ALA A 84 11.65 1.00 7.96
CA ALA A 84 10.93 -0.27 8.01
C ALA A 84 11.24 -1.11 9.28
N LYS A 85 12.48 -1.06 9.76
CA LYS A 85 12.92 -1.76 10.99
C LYS A 85 12.30 -1.19 12.28
N ASP A 86 11.81 0.05 12.23
CA ASP A 86 11.22 0.77 13.35
C ASP A 86 9.67 0.67 13.37
N VAL A 87 9.10 -0.08 12.41
CA VAL A 87 7.70 -0.50 12.40
C VAL A 87 7.64 -1.97 12.80
N LYS A 88 6.98 -2.27 13.91
CA LYS A 88 6.87 -3.64 14.45
C LYS A 88 5.43 -3.91 14.85
N THR A 89 5.04 -5.17 14.82
CA THR A 89 3.72 -5.63 15.31
C THR A 89 3.90 -6.89 16.13
N GLU A 90 3.02 -7.14 17.11
CA GLU A 90 2.98 -8.41 17.84
C GLU A 90 2.60 -9.59 16.92
N LYS A 91 1.75 -9.30 15.92
CA LYS A 91 1.29 -10.26 14.91
C LYS A 91 1.96 -9.93 13.57
N PRO A 92 2.87 -10.78 13.07
CA PRO A 92 3.58 -10.48 11.81
C PRO A 92 2.66 -10.25 10.61
N GLU A 93 1.49 -10.91 10.58
CA GLU A 93 0.48 -10.72 9.54
C GLU A 93 -0.11 -9.30 9.50
N CYS A 94 0.03 -8.52 10.58
CA CYS A 94 -0.44 -7.13 10.66
C CYS A 94 0.62 -6.11 10.21
N GLU A 95 1.86 -6.54 9.99
CA GLU A 95 2.96 -5.64 9.62
C GLU A 95 2.68 -4.83 8.34
N PRO A 96 2.09 -5.40 7.25
CA PRO A 96 1.77 -4.60 6.06
C PRO A 96 0.83 -3.43 6.34
N LEU A 97 -0.14 -3.62 7.23
CA LEU A 97 -1.07 -2.58 7.62
C LEU A 97 -0.39 -1.50 8.48
N ALA A 98 0.44 -1.89 9.44
CA ALA A 98 1.24 -0.98 10.25
C ALA A 98 2.21 -0.16 9.38
N ARG A 99 2.82 -0.75 8.37
CA ARG A 99 3.67 -0.04 7.39
C ARG A 99 2.87 0.96 6.55
N ALA A 100 1.67 0.60 6.11
CA ALA A 100 0.80 1.53 5.39
C ALA A 100 0.43 2.74 6.26
N LEU A 101 0.12 2.54 7.56
CA LEU A 101 -0.11 3.60 8.54
C LEU A 101 1.13 4.49 8.73
N ALA A 102 2.31 3.91 8.77
CA ALA A 102 3.58 4.64 8.91
C ALA A 102 4.04 5.33 7.61
N GLY A 103 3.33 5.15 6.49
CA GLY A 103 3.81 5.59 5.18
C GLY A 103 5.14 4.94 4.79
N THR A 104 5.42 3.75 5.31
CA THR A 104 6.67 3.01 5.08
C THR A 104 6.44 1.98 3.97
N PRO A 105 7.29 1.94 2.94
CA PRO A 105 7.08 1.03 1.83
C PRO A 105 7.22 -0.44 2.24
N MET A 106 6.52 -1.31 1.54
CA MET A 106 6.66 -2.76 1.61
C MET A 106 7.62 -3.25 0.53
N GLY A 107 8.33 -4.36 0.82
CA GLY A 107 9.27 -4.94 -0.15
C GLY A 107 10.39 -3.96 -0.54
N ALA A 108 10.72 -3.92 -1.83
CA ALA A 108 11.80 -3.11 -2.38
C ALA A 108 11.30 -2.22 -3.54
N PRO A 109 10.68 -1.07 -3.27
CA PRO A 109 10.32 -0.14 -4.32
C PRO A 109 11.56 0.47 -4.97
N VAL A 110 11.45 0.86 -6.23
CA VAL A 110 12.50 1.61 -6.95
C VAL A 110 12.64 3.02 -6.39
N ALA A 111 11.49 3.61 -6.01
CA ALA A 111 11.44 4.94 -5.41
C ALA A 111 10.22 5.09 -4.50
N THR A 112 10.35 5.98 -3.52
CA THR A 112 9.24 6.42 -2.66
C THR A 112 9.31 7.94 -2.49
N VAL A 113 8.17 8.61 -2.58
CA VAL A 113 8.03 10.03 -2.26
C VAL A 113 6.85 10.21 -1.31
N LYS A 114 6.94 11.21 -0.43
CA LYS A 114 5.92 11.45 0.58
C LYS A 114 5.44 12.89 0.57
N ARG A 115 4.15 13.07 0.87
CA ARG A 115 3.50 14.37 1.04
C ARG A 115 2.77 14.40 2.37
N ARG A 116 2.71 15.57 2.97
CA ARG A 116 1.79 15.87 4.06
C ARG A 116 0.72 16.79 3.53
N ALA A 117 -0.53 16.39 3.68
CA ALA A 117 -1.71 17.18 3.39
C ALA A 117 -2.36 17.56 4.73
N THR A 118 -2.46 18.83 5.02
CA THR A 118 -3.05 19.34 6.26
C THR A 118 -4.28 20.16 5.90
N ALA A 119 -5.43 19.79 6.43
CA ALA A 119 -6.66 20.54 6.23
C ALA A 119 -6.51 21.96 6.81
N GLU A 120 -6.94 22.96 6.07
CA GLU A 120 -7.00 24.34 6.56
C GLU A 120 -8.25 24.52 7.42
N PRO A 121 -8.16 25.09 8.62
CA PRO A 121 -9.32 25.33 9.46
C PRO A 121 -10.32 26.27 8.75
N ASP A 122 -11.62 25.97 8.85
CA ASP A 122 -12.65 26.87 8.34
C ASP A 122 -12.80 28.08 9.27
N VAL A 123 -12.02 29.13 9.01
CA VAL A 123 -12.02 30.37 9.80
C VAL A 123 -13.37 31.11 9.81
N LYS A 124 -14.34 30.73 8.95
CA LYS A 124 -15.67 31.33 8.93
C LYS A 124 -16.56 30.78 10.07
N GLU A 125 -16.33 29.57 10.50
CA GLU A 125 -17.00 28.96 11.65
C GLU A 125 -16.32 29.35 12.98
N ALA A 126 -15.02 29.63 12.96
CA ALA A 126 -14.21 29.97 14.14
C ALA A 126 -14.58 31.32 14.81
N GLY A 127 -15.46 32.12 14.23
CA GLY A 127 -15.85 33.45 14.73
C GLY A 127 -17.07 33.49 15.66
N LYS A 128 -17.68 32.36 15.98
CA LYS A 128 -18.87 32.29 16.84
C LYS A 128 -18.60 31.38 18.05
N ASP A 129 -18.18 31.95 19.13
CA ASP A 129 -18.16 31.31 20.46
C ASP A 129 -17.31 30.02 20.58
N GLY A 130 -16.03 30.04 20.27
CA GLY A 130 -15.15 28.88 20.43
C GLY A 130 -13.89 28.90 19.55
N ALA A 131 -13.46 30.05 19.13
CA ALA A 131 -12.41 30.30 18.15
C ALA A 131 -11.05 29.61 18.40
N ILE A 132 -10.77 29.13 19.59
CA ILE A 132 -9.50 28.46 19.93
C ILE A 132 -9.61 26.95 19.71
N GLU A 133 -10.72 26.32 20.03
CA GLU A 133 -10.89 24.86 19.85
C GLU A 133 -10.93 24.47 18.37
N GLY A 134 -11.64 25.19 17.51
CA GLY A 134 -11.68 24.93 16.06
C GLY A 134 -10.34 25.17 15.33
N ALA A 135 -9.45 25.97 15.91
CA ALA A 135 -8.12 26.22 15.32
C ALA A 135 -7.18 25.00 15.45
N PHE A 136 -7.47 24.07 16.34
CA PHE A 136 -6.71 22.84 16.58
C PHE A 136 -7.38 21.59 16.01
N ASP A 137 -8.62 21.70 15.51
CA ASP A 137 -9.34 20.62 14.83
C ASP A 137 -8.83 20.46 13.40
N ILE A 138 -7.62 19.96 13.29
CA ILE A 138 -6.88 19.87 12.03
C ILE A 138 -6.59 18.40 11.69
N THR A 139 -7.18 17.95 10.59
CA THR A 139 -6.85 16.64 10.04
C THR A 139 -5.55 16.73 9.23
N THR A 140 -4.60 15.87 9.57
CA THR A 140 -3.35 15.71 8.82
C THR A 140 -3.33 14.35 8.18
N SER A 141 -2.96 14.31 6.89
CA SER A 141 -2.79 13.08 6.12
C SER A 141 -1.35 12.97 5.63
N LEU A 142 -0.71 11.82 5.86
CA LEU A 142 0.53 11.43 5.21
C LEU A 142 0.18 10.61 3.96
N VAL A 143 0.70 11.02 2.82
CA VAL A 143 0.53 10.35 1.52
C VAL A 143 1.89 9.84 1.06
N ALA A 144 2.06 8.52 0.99
CA ALA A 144 3.31 7.91 0.55
C ALA A 144 3.09 7.13 -0.75
N LEU A 145 3.78 7.56 -1.81
CA LEU A 145 3.78 6.95 -3.13
C LEU A 145 5.02 6.09 -3.28
N SER A 146 4.86 4.82 -3.59
CA SER A 146 5.95 3.89 -3.85
C SER A 146 5.79 3.25 -5.23
N SER A 147 6.85 3.21 -6.03
CA SER A 147 6.86 2.62 -7.36
C SER A 147 7.69 1.36 -7.41
N TYR A 148 7.16 0.34 -8.06
CA TYR A 148 7.71 -1.02 -8.10
C TYR A 148 7.86 -1.52 -9.53
N GLU A 149 8.84 -2.38 -9.73
CA GLU A 149 8.93 -3.18 -10.95
C GLU A 149 8.03 -4.42 -10.86
N GLY A 150 7.58 -4.88 -12.00
CA GLY A 150 6.83 -6.14 -12.11
C GLY A 150 5.55 -6.13 -11.28
N GLN A 151 5.41 -7.13 -10.42
CA GLN A 151 4.22 -7.33 -9.56
C GLN A 151 4.33 -6.67 -8.18
N GLY A 152 5.43 -5.98 -7.87
CA GLY A 152 5.69 -5.51 -6.50
C GLY A 152 4.59 -4.60 -5.91
N ALA A 153 3.94 -3.75 -6.71
CA ALA A 153 2.81 -2.93 -6.25
C ALA A 153 1.55 -3.78 -5.97
N ALA A 154 1.28 -4.79 -6.81
CA ALA A 154 0.16 -5.70 -6.62
C ALA A 154 0.38 -6.57 -5.36
N ASP A 155 1.59 -7.05 -5.15
CA ASP A 155 1.96 -7.82 -3.95
C ASP A 155 1.83 -6.96 -2.68
N ALA A 156 2.27 -5.70 -2.72
CA ALA A 156 2.12 -4.76 -1.62
C ALA A 156 0.64 -4.50 -1.29
N PHE A 157 -0.19 -4.30 -2.31
CA PHE A 157 -1.63 -4.10 -2.14
C PHE A 157 -2.31 -5.34 -1.56
N ALA A 158 -2.03 -6.52 -2.11
CA ALA A 158 -2.57 -7.79 -1.64
C ALA A 158 -2.16 -8.07 -0.17
N ALA A 159 -0.92 -7.76 0.20
CA ALA A 159 -0.44 -7.91 1.58
C ALA A 159 -1.22 -7.01 2.55
N VAL A 160 -1.45 -5.73 2.22
CA VAL A 160 -2.23 -4.82 3.08
C VAL A 160 -3.68 -5.27 3.17
N LYS A 161 -4.30 -5.66 2.05
CA LYS A 161 -5.68 -6.15 2.04
C LYS A 161 -5.85 -7.41 2.90
N SER A 162 -4.91 -8.36 2.79
CA SER A 162 -4.89 -9.56 3.62
C SER A 162 -4.72 -9.23 5.10
N ALA A 163 -3.80 -8.30 5.43
CA ALA A 163 -3.59 -7.82 6.79
C ALA A 163 -4.85 -7.16 7.35
N GLY A 164 -5.58 -6.38 6.55
CA GLY A 164 -6.86 -5.78 6.94
C GLY A 164 -7.87 -6.83 7.43
N THR A 165 -7.97 -7.96 6.74
CA THR A 165 -8.85 -9.07 7.14
C THR A 165 -8.32 -9.79 8.38
N ALA A 166 -7.03 -10.15 8.41
CA ALA A 166 -6.43 -10.90 9.49
C ALA A 166 -6.42 -10.13 10.84
N CYS A 167 -6.31 -8.80 10.75
CA CYS A 167 -6.16 -7.91 11.90
C CYS A 167 -7.44 -7.14 12.27
N ALA A 168 -8.59 -7.51 11.70
CA ALA A 168 -9.89 -6.87 11.98
C ALA A 168 -10.25 -6.82 13.47
N GLY A 169 -9.77 -7.78 14.27
CA GLY A 169 -9.94 -7.82 15.73
C GLY A 169 -8.99 -6.92 16.52
N GLY A 170 -8.17 -6.11 15.85
CA GLY A 170 -7.16 -5.26 16.48
C GLY A 170 -5.78 -5.94 16.61
N PHE A 171 -4.77 -5.11 16.84
CA PHE A 171 -3.38 -5.53 16.97
C PHE A 171 -2.56 -4.44 17.67
N THR A 172 -1.44 -4.83 18.27
CA THR A 172 -0.45 -3.90 18.82
C THR A 172 0.64 -3.64 17.81
N MET A 173 1.02 -2.38 17.65
CA MET A 173 2.14 -1.97 16.81
C MET A 173 3.06 -1.01 17.56
N THR A 174 4.33 -1.00 17.15
CA THR A 174 5.31 0.01 17.60
C THR A 174 5.80 0.77 16.38
N MET A 175 5.72 2.09 16.41
CA MET A 175 6.26 2.99 15.39
C MET A 175 7.23 3.97 16.05
N ALA A 176 8.47 4.03 15.54
CA ALA A 176 9.51 4.91 16.06
C ALA A 176 9.67 4.85 17.61
N GLY A 177 9.50 3.67 18.19
CA GLY A 177 9.63 3.43 19.62
C GLY A 177 8.36 3.68 20.46
N THR A 178 7.29 4.19 19.84
CA THR A 178 6.00 4.40 20.51
C THR A 178 5.07 3.22 20.23
N GLU A 179 4.57 2.60 21.30
CA GLU A 179 3.59 1.52 21.20
C GLU A 179 2.17 2.10 21.11
N GLN A 180 1.38 1.53 20.21
CA GLN A 180 -0.03 1.84 20.01
C GLN A 180 -0.82 0.55 19.83
N LYS A 181 -2.00 0.49 20.42
CA LYS A 181 -2.90 -0.64 20.32
C LYS A 181 -4.10 -0.25 19.45
N ILE A 182 -4.25 -0.87 18.30
CA ILE A 182 -5.45 -0.75 17.48
C ILE A 182 -6.53 -1.61 18.13
N VAL A 183 -7.55 -0.98 18.68
CA VAL A 183 -8.64 -1.64 19.42
C VAL A 183 -9.90 -1.82 18.60
N LYS A 184 -10.05 -1.05 17.53
CA LYS A 184 -11.18 -1.12 16.62
C LYS A 184 -10.71 -0.85 15.19
N MET A 185 -11.23 -1.61 14.24
CA MET A 185 -11.00 -1.40 12.83
C MET A 185 -12.28 -1.73 12.06
N THR A 186 -12.66 -0.86 11.13
CA THR A 186 -13.86 -1.03 10.30
C THR A 186 -13.49 -0.68 8.86
N GLU A 187 -13.80 -1.57 7.93
CA GLU A 187 -13.62 -1.29 6.51
C GLU A 187 -14.51 -0.13 6.07
N ALA A 188 -13.99 0.73 5.23
CA ALA A 188 -14.66 1.92 4.72
C ALA A 188 -14.62 1.94 3.20
N GLU A 189 -15.66 2.51 2.59
CA GLU A 189 -15.74 2.61 1.13
C GLU A 189 -14.72 3.62 0.60
N VAL A 190 -13.96 3.21 -0.40
CA VAL A 190 -13.00 4.05 -1.13
C VAL A 190 -12.91 3.56 -2.56
N SER A 191 -12.60 4.47 -3.48
CA SER A 191 -12.38 4.15 -4.88
C SER A 191 -11.15 4.89 -5.41
N GLY A 192 -10.57 4.39 -6.50
CA GLY A 192 -9.44 5.01 -7.17
C GLY A 192 -8.46 3.99 -7.73
N GLY A 193 -7.71 4.39 -8.75
CA GLY A 193 -6.74 3.52 -9.40
C GLY A 193 -7.37 2.25 -10.00
N ASP A 194 -6.61 1.17 -10.00
CA ASP A 194 -7.06 -0.17 -10.40
C ASP A 194 -7.67 -0.92 -9.21
N GLU A 195 -7.18 -0.65 -8.00
CA GLU A 195 -7.62 -1.24 -6.74
C GLU A 195 -7.51 -0.22 -5.61
N ALA A 196 -8.49 -0.24 -4.69
CA ALA A 196 -8.49 0.59 -3.50
C ALA A 196 -9.12 -0.15 -2.31
N VAL A 197 -8.65 0.13 -1.10
CA VAL A 197 -9.23 -0.35 0.17
C VAL A 197 -8.91 0.63 1.29
N ALA A 198 -9.82 0.76 2.25
CA ALA A 198 -9.63 1.66 3.38
C ALA A 198 -10.24 1.12 4.68
N TRP A 199 -9.73 1.60 5.79
CA TRP A 199 -10.26 1.33 7.13
C TRP A 199 -10.24 2.59 7.97
N THR A 200 -11.28 2.74 8.79
CA THR A 200 -11.28 3.62 9.95
C THR A 200 -10.85 2.82 11.17
N MET A 201 -10.03 3.39 12.02
CA MET A 201 -9.42 2.73 13.16
C MET A 201 -9.50 3.58 14.42
N THR A 202 -9.52 2.92 15.58
CA THR A 202 -9.28 3.56 16.86
C THR A 202 -8.00 2.96 17.45
N ALA A 203 -7.02 3.81 17.72
CA ALA A 203 -5.84 3.44 18.47
C ALA A 203 -6.01 3.85 19.93
N GLU A 204 -5.46 3.04 20.84
CA GLU A 204 -5.33 3.36 22.27
C GLU A 204 -3.84 3.52 22.58
N GLN A 205 -3.50 4.66 23.20
CA GLN A 205 -2.16 4.99 23.66
C GLN A 205 -2.28 5.70 24.99
N ASP A 206 -1.62 5.21 26.02
CA ASP A 206 -1.63 5.79 27.37
C ASP A 206 -3.03 6.02 27.96
N GLY A 207 -4.02 5.19 27.57
CA GLY A 207 -5.42 5.30 27.98
C GLY A 207 -6.26 6.29 27.16
N GLU A 208 -5.64 7.02 26.25
CA GLU A 208 -6.32 7.90 25.30
C GLU A 208 -6.68 7.14 24.03
N LYS A 209 -7.85 7.44 23.48
CA LYS A 209 -8.32 6.85 22.22
C LYS A 209 -8.27 7.88 21.11
N LEU A 210 -7.54 7.53 20.06
CA LEU A 210 -7.29 8.38 18.92
C LEU A 210 -7.86 7.74 17.65
N PRO A 211 -8.68 8.46 16.86
CA PRO A 211 -9.15 7.97 15.59
C PRO A 211 -8.05 8.12 14.52
N PHE A 212 -7.92 7.08 13.70
CA PHE A 212 -7.02 7.02 12.54
C PHE A 212 -7.75 6.48 11.33
N ASN A 213 -7.29 6.88 10.17
CA ASN A 213 -7.70 6.27 8.91
C ASN A 213 -6.46 5.75 8.17
N VAL A 214 -6.64 4.65 7.46
CA VAL A 214 -5.70 4.19 6.46
C VAL A 214 -6.44 3.85 5.17
N ALA A 215 -5.93 4.31 4.05
CA ALA A 215 -6.38 3.88 2.73
C ALA A 215 -5.16 3.52 1.88
N VAL A 216 -5.36 2.59 0.95
CA VAL A 216 -4.36 2.27 -0.05
C VAL A 216 -5.01 2.23 -1.42
N VAL A 217 -4.29 2.76 -2.41
CA VAL A 217 -4.69 2.78 -3.81
C VAL A 217 -3.53 2.23 -4.64
N ARG A 218 -3.82 1.36 -5.60
CA ARG A 218 -2.85 0.87 -6.58
C ARG A 218 -3.25 1.30 -7.98
N LYS A 219 -2.27 1.74 -8.75
CA LYS A 219 -2.42 1.95 -10.20
C LYS A 219 -1.16 1.46 -10.91
N GLY A 220 -1.29 0.42 -11.74
CA GLY A 220 -0.15 -0.20 -12.40
C GLY A 220 0.94 -0.60 -11.39
N GLY A 221 2.16 -0.12 -11.57
CA GLY A 221 3.31 -0.34 -10.68
C GLY A 221 3.42 0.63 -9.50
N THR A 222 2.42 1.51 -9.28
CA THR A 222 2.44 2.50 -8.19
C THR A 222 1.46 2.10 -7.10
N PHE A 223 1.95 2.07 -5.87
CA PHE A 223 1.19 1.87 -4.64
C PHE A 223 1.21 3.16 -3.82
N VAL A 224 0.05 3.60 -3.36
CA VAL A 224 -0.09 4.80 -2.53
C VAL A 224 -0.77 4.43 -1.24
N SER A 225 -0.16 4.77 -0.11
CA SER A 225 -0.81 4.73 1.20
C SER A 225 -1.15 6.14 1.68
N PHE A 226 -2.30 6.24 2.33
CA PHE A 226 -2.81 7.42 3.00
C PHE A 226 -3.04 7.05 4.45
N SER A 227 -2.42 7.76 5.38
CA SER A 227 -2.74 7.65 6.80
C SER A 227 -3.14 9.02 7.33
N SER A 228 -4.26 9.09 8.03
CA SER A 228 -4.80 10.36 8.52
C SER A 228 -5.12 10.26 10.00
N PHE A 229 -4.90 11.35 10.69
CA PHE A 229 -5.24 11.51 12.11
C PHE A 229 -5.68 12.94 12.39
N ASN A 230 -6.43 13.08 13.46
CA ASN A 230 -6.81 14.36 14.02
C ASN A 230 -6.85 14.20 15.56
N LEU A 231 -6.00 14.93 16.25
CA LEU A 231 -5.83 14.79 17.71
C LEU A 231 -7.02 15.34 18.50
N MET A 232 -7.87 16.16 17.88
CA MET A 232 -9.04 16.77 18.52
C MET A 232 -10.34 16.07 18.13
N ALA A 233 -10.29 15.15 17.13
CA ALA A 233 -11.51 14.44 16.72
C ALA A 233 -11.98 13.48 17.82
N PRO A 234 -13.29 13.44 18.11
CA PRO A 234 -13.87 12.45 19.01
C PRO A 234 -13.62 11.01 18.53
N GLU A 235 -13.65 10.06 19.47
CA GLU A 235 -13.53 8.63 19.12
C GLU A 235 -14.55 8.23 18.06
N GLY A 236 -14.07 7.71 16.94
CA GLY A 236 -14.90 7.21 15.84
C GLY A 236 -15.45 8.28 14.89
N ASP A 237 -15.08 9.54 15.05
CA ASP A 237 -15.56 10.68 14.24
C ASP A 237 -14.46 11.29 13.37
N LEU A 238 -13.63 10.45 12.77
CA LEU A 238 -12.67 10.89 11.75
C LEU A 238 -13.09 10.32 10.38
N PRO A 239 -13.69 11.13 9.50
CA PRO A 239 -14.03 10.69 8.15
C PRO A 239 -12.76 10.42 7.32
N LEU A 240 -12.87 9.56 6.31
CA LEU A 240 -11.80 9.38 5.34
C LEU A 240 -11.47 10.70 4.64
N PRO A 241 -10.19 10.99 4.38
CA PRO A 241 -9.77 12.19 3.66
C PRO A 241 -10.01 12.02 2.14
N THR A 242 -11.27 11.84 1.74
CA THR A 242 -11.64 11.51 0.35
C THR A 242 -11.13 12.53 -0.65
N ALA A 243 -11.16 13.83 -0.33
CA ALA A 243 -10.62 14.87 -1.21
C ALA A 243 -9.12 14.68 -1.50
N VAL A 244 -8.33 14.23 -0.52
CA VAL A 244 -6.89 13.96 -0.68
C VAL A 244 -6.68 12.68 -1.49
N ILE A 245 -7.48 11.64 -1.20
CA ILE A 245 -7.42 10.34 -1.89
C ILE A 245 -7.78 10.53 -3.37
N ASP A 246 -8.90 11.16 -3.65
CA ASP A 246 -9.41 11.38 -5.01
C ASP A 246 -8.44 12.23 -5.85
N ALA A 247 -7.92 13.31 -5.27
CA ALA A 247 -6.94 14.15 -5.95
C ALA A 247 -5.65 13.39 -6.30
N GLN A 248 -5.14 12.56 -5.37
CA GLN A 248 -3.95 11.75 -5.65
C GLN A 248 -4.26 10.63 -6.65
N ALA A 249 -5.40 9.96 -6.53
CA ALA A 249 -5.80 8.91 -7.46
C ALA A 249 -5.94 9.44 -8.90
N ALA A 250 -6.50 10.64 -9.07
CA ALA A 250 -6.61 11.30 -10.38
C ALA A 250 -5.24 11.60 -11.02
N LYS A 251 -4.19 11.82 -10.24
CA LYS A 251 -2.83 12.06 -10.74
C LYS A 251 -2.09 10.77 -11.13
N LEU A 252 -2.61 9.62 -10.75
CA LEU A 252 -2.04 8.32 -11.16
C LEU A 252 -2.42 7.92 -12.59
N GLY A 253 -3.43 8.55 -13.19
CA GLY A 253 -3.93 8.29 -14.55
C GLY A 253 -5.00 7.22 -14.61
#